data_df490ecd025dc5385074462b29fd3b3f
#
_entry.id   df490ecd025dc5385074462b29fd3b3f
#
_cell.length_a   1.000
_cell.length_b   1.000
_cell.length_c   1.000
_cell.angle_alpha   90.00
_cell.angle_beta   90.00
_cell.angle_gamma   90.00
#
_symmetry.space_group_name_H-M   'P 1'
#
loop_
_entity.id
_entity.type
_entity.pdbx_description
1 polymer ?
#
loop_
_entity_poly.entity_id
_entity_poly.type
_entity_poly.pdbx_seq_one_letter_code
_entity_poly.pdbx_strand_id
1 'polypeptide(L)'
;MSEKTEVIDKKDIVIRFSGDSGDGMQLTGQQFSDAAALFGNGVSTFPDYPAEIRAPQGTVGGVSGFQVHIGNDPIKTPGDFADVLVAMNPAALKANLRWAKKGATIIVNLDAFTDKNIEKAGYKENPLEDVVLQDYNVVPVKITTLTEEALKDSGLDQKSIVKCKNMFALGMIYWMFDRTVDHTRDFINQKFAKKPEIASANVKVLESGFNYASNVHALAVHFNVAPAQIEKGRYRTITGNKATAWGFLAAAEKANLPLFCGSYPITPATDILQELALRRDLGVKTYQAEDEIAGICTSIGASYVGNLAITTTSGPGLALKSEAAGLAVMAELPLVIVDVQRGGPSTGLPTKTEQSDLLQALYGRNGESPMPVVAASTPGNCFDYAFWAAKIAIEHMTPVVLLTDGFLGNGAQPWKIPSLKDYPSITPRVAKEGDDYKPYARDPETLARMWALPGTKGLEHRIGGLEKVNVTGEISYVPENHQIMTDLRDAKVAKIADLSLIHISEPTR
;
A
#
# COMPACT_ATOMS: atom_id res chain seq x y z
N MET A 1 39.84 -28.46 -7.02
CA MET A 1 38.66 -28.72 -7.90
C MET A 1 37.74 -27.54 -7.66
N SER A 2 37.44 -26.72 -8.69
CA SER A 2 36.43 -25.64 -8.51
C SER A 2 35.08 -26.32 -8.36
N GLU A 3 34.51 -26.31 -7.17
CA GLU A 3 33.10 -26.69 -6.99
C GLU A 3 32.29 -25.84 -7.92
N LYS A 4 31.62 -26.45 -8.90
CA LYS A 4 30.69 -25.76 -9.78
C LYS A 4 29.52 -25.31 -8.92
N THR A 5 29.26 -24.02 -8.88
CA THR A 5 28.05 -23.48 -8.27
C THR A 5 26.84 -24.17 -8.91
N GLU A 6 25.96 -24.73 -8.08
CA GLU A 6 24.75 -25.40 -8.54
C GLU A 6 23.74 -24.34 -9.02
N VAL A 7 23.19 -24.50 -10.21
CA VAL A 7 22.09 -23.65 -10.71
C VAL A 7 20.77 -24.38 -10.49
N ILE A 8 19.89 -23.79 -9.70
CA ILE A 8 18.57 -24.33 -9.39
C ILE A 8 17.50 -23.53 -10.11
N ASP A 9 16.80 -24.17 -11.03
CA ASP A 9 15.61 -23.56 -11.68
C ASP A 9 14.43 -23.56 -10.73
N LYS A 10 13.81 -22.40 -10.54
CA LYS A 10 12.63 -22.20 -9.72
C LYS A 10 11.51 -21.53 -10.52
N LYS A 11 10.26 -21.98 -10.30
CA LYS A 11 9.09 -21.29 -10.83
C LYS A 11 8.87 -19.96 -10.11
N ASP A 12 8.99 -19.98 -8.82
CA ASP A 12 8.90 -18.82 -7.95
C ASP A 12 9.83 -19.00 -6.72
N ILE A 13 10.17 -17.89 -6.09
CA ILE A 13 11.05 -17.86 -4.93
C ILE A 13 10.76 -16.65 -4.05
N VAL A 14 10.83 -16.83 -2.75
CA VAL A 14 10.61 -15.80 -1.74
C VAL A 14 11.92 -15.44 -1.06
N ILE A 15 12.26 -14.17 -1.06
CA ILE A 15 13.45 -13.61 -0.39
C ILE A 15 12.97 -12.68 0.73
N ARG A 16 13.53 -12.80 1.92
CA ARG A 16 13.24 -11.93 3.05
C ARG A 16 14.50 -11.24 3.55
N PHE A 17 14.51 -9.92 3.50
CA PHE A 17 15.57 -9.06 4.05
C PHE A 17 15.16 -8.62 5.45
N SER A 18 16.06 -8.71 6.44
CA SER A 18 15.72 -8.39 7.83
C SER A 18 16.91 -7.79 8.58
N GLY A 19 16.64 -6.74 9.35
CA GLY A 19 17.62 -6.01 10.16
C GLY A 19 16.93 -5.03 11.11
N ASP A 20 17.69 -4.17 11.77
CA ASP A 20 17.12 -3.07 12.53
C ASP A 20 16.54 -1.99 11.59
N SER A 21 15.63 -1.17 12.11
CA SER A 21 14.99 -0.08 11.36
C SER A 21 15.98 0.89 10.66
N GLY A 22 17.25 0.94 11.11
CA GLY A 22 18.33 1.75 10.50
C GLY A 22 19.22 1.01 9.51
N ASP A 23 19.08 -0.30 9.35
CA ASP A 23 19.95 -1.14 8.51
C ASP A 23 19.66 -1.05 7.01
N GLY A 24 18.63 -0.31 6.60
CA GLY A 24 18.31 -0.07 5.19
C GLY A 24 17.65 -1.25 4.47
N MET A 25 17.07 -2.21 5.18
CA MET A 25 16.47 -3.41 4.58
C MET A 25 15.28 -3.11 3.68
N GLN A 26 14.52 -2.07 3.97
CA GLN A 26 13.44 -1.59 3.08
C GLN A 26 14.00 -1.17 1.71
N LEU A 27 15.09 -0.40 1.69
CA LEU A 27 15.75 0.01 0.45
C LEU A 27 16.34 -1.18 -0.31
N THR A 28 16.97 -2.11 0.41
CA THR A 28 17.56 -3.33 -0.17
C THR A 28 16.51 -4.17 -0.88
N GLY A 29 15.40 -4.45 -0.21
CA GLY A 29 14.29 -5.21 -0.78
C GLY A 29 13.62 -4.49 -1.97
N GLN A 30 13.42 -3.17 -1.86
CA GLN A 30 12.89 -2.36 -2.96
C GLN A 30 13.79 -2.43 -4.19
N GLN A 31 15.10 -2.25 -4.04
CA GLN A 31 16.04 -2.30 -5.17
C GLN A 31 16.08 -3.69 -5.81
N PHE A 32 16.04 -4.76 -5.02
CA PHE A 32 15.96 -6.11 -5.55
C PHE A 32 14.64 -6.33 -6.32
N SER A 33 13.50 -5.89 -5.78
CA SER A 33 12.20 -6.02 -6.45
C SER A 33 12.13 -5.25 -7.76
N ASP A 34 12.70 -4.05 -7.81
CA ASP A 34 12.76 -3.24 -9.04
C ASP A 34 13.65 -3.91 -10.11
N ALA A 35 14.80 -4.45 -9.72
CA ALA A 35 15.67 -5.19 -10.63
C ALA A 35 14.98 -6.46 -11.17
N ALA A 36 14.27 -7.21 -10.32
CA ALA A 36 13.52 -8.40 -10.73
C ALA A 36 12.36 -8.05 -11.69
N ALA A 37 11.65 -6.94 -11.43
CA ALA A 37 10.60 -6.45 -12.31
C ALA A 37 11.15 -6.01 -13.68
N LEU A 38 12.31 -5.34 -13.70
CA LEU A 38 13.00 -4.96 -14.96
C LEU A 38 13.51 -6.17 -15.75
N PHE A 39 13.92 -7.22 -15.06
CA PHE A 39 14.27 -8.49 -15.70
C PHE A 39 13.06 -9.19 -16.32
N GLY A 40 11.85 -8.82 -15.90
CA GLY A 40 10.60 -9.35 -16.43
C GLY A 40 9.92 -10.37 -15.52
N ASN A 41 10.36 -10.55 -14.29
CA ASN A 41 9.66 -11.42 -13.35
C ASN A 41 8.31 -10.85 -12.91
N GLY A 42 7.35 -11.71 -12.60
CA GLY A 42 6.24 -11.38 -11.71
C GLY A 42 6.80 -11.06 -10.33
N VAL A 43 6.33 -9.99 -9.69
CA VAL A 43 6.84 -9.52 -8.40
C VAL A 43 5.69 -9.12 -7.49
N SER A 44 5.78 -9.51 -6.22
CA SER A 44 4.95 -8.96 -5.13
C SER A 44 5.84 -8.70 -3.92
N THR A 45 5.65 -7.55 -3.27
CA THR A 45 6.45 -7.17 -2.11
C THR A 45 5.62 -7.02 -0.85
N PHE A 46 6.26 -7.22 0.30
CA PHE A 46 5.68 -6.97 1.61
C PHE A 46 6.69 -6.29 2.52
N PRO A 47 6.61 -4.96 2.68
CA PRO A 47 7.39 -4.26 3.71
C PRO A 47 6.83 -4.59 5.09
N ASP A 48 7.65 -5.16 5.96
CA ASP A 48 7.32 -5.49 7.34
C ASP A 48 8.00 -4.48 8.27
N TYR A 49 7.22 -3.56 8.78
CA TYR A 49 7.70 -2.50 9.67
C TYR A 49 7.77 -2.99 11.12
N PRO A 50 8.65 -2.42 11.96
CA PRO A 50 8.74 -2.76 13.37
C PRO A 50 7.39 -2.69 14.07
N ALA A 51 7.16 -3.63 14.99
CA ALA A 51 5.95 -3.63 15.82
C ALA A 51 5.91 -2.41 16.74
N GLU A 52 7.07 -1.94 17.20
CA GLU A 52 7.23 -0.77 18.04
C GLU A 52 8.02 0.33 17.30
N ILE A 53 7.42 1.51 17.17
CA ILE A 53 7.99 2.63 16.42
C ILE A 53 9.34 3.12 16.99
N ARG A 54 9.60 2.91 18.29
CA ARG A 54 10.80 3.36 19.01
C ARG A 54 11.48 2.24 19.80
N ALA A 55 11.35 1.00 19.36
CA ALA A 55 12.06 -0.11 20.00
C ALA A 55 13.59 0.12 19.96
N PRO A 56 14.31 -0.26 21.02
CA PRO A 56 15.77 -0.19 21.03
C PRO A 56 16.37 -1.05 19.91
N GLN A 57 17.46 -0.57 19.30
CA GLN A 57 18.20 -1.33 18.29
C GLN A 57 18.75 -2.65 18.86
N GLY A 58 18.67 -3.72 18.08
CA GLY A 58 19.10 -5.05 18.46
C GLY A 58 18.03 -5.85 19.25
N THR A 59 16.83 -5.31 19.43
CA THR A 59 15.70 -6.05 20.03
C THR A 59 14.74 -6.57 18.98
N VAL A 60 14.02 -7.66 19.28
CA VAL A 60 13.06 -8.28 18.36
C VAL A 60 11.95 -7.32 17.94
N GLY A 61 11.48 -6.46 18.86
CA GLY A 61 10.44 -5.45 18.57
C GLY A 61 10.85 -4.36 17.58
N GLY A 62 12.19 -4.10 17.43
CA GLY A 62 12.77 -3.11 16.53
C GLY A 62 13.14 -3.63 15.14
N VAL A 63 12.89 -4.91 14.86
CA VAL A 63 13.22 -5.54 13.59
C VAL A 63 12.33 -5.02 12.47
N SER A 64 12.97 -4.59 11.38
CA SER A 64 12.35 -4.23 10.10
C SER A 64 12.65 -5.33 9.08
N GLY A 65 11.67 -5.69 8.28
CA GLY A 65 11.82 -6.67 7.22
C GLY A 65 11.25 -6.18 5.89
N PHE A 66 11.70 -6.82 4.82
CA PHE A 66 11.13 -6.63 3.49
C PHE A 66 11.13 -7.96 2.76
N GLN A 67 9.96 -8.42 2.39
CA GLN A 67 9.80 -9.67 1.64
C GLN A 67 9.53 -9.39 0.18
N VAL A 68 10.19 -10.15 -0.69
CA VAL A 68 10.01 -10.08 -2.14
C VAL A 68 9.70 -11.49 -2.64
N HIS A 69 8.59 -11.66 -3.31
CA HIS A 69 8.22 -12.88 -4.02
C HIS A 69 8.35 -12.61 -5.52
N ILE A 70 9.19 -13.38 -6.19
CA ILE A 70 9.40 -13.29 -7.64
C ILE A 70 9.05 -14.61 -8.31
N GLY A 71 8.56 -14.57 -9.55
CA GLY A 71 8.18 -15.77 -10.28
C GLY A 71 8.20 -15.60 -11.79
N ASN A 72 8.09 -16.73 -12.49
CA ASN A 72 7.96 -16.80 -13.94
C ASN A 72 6.49 -16.67 -14.41
N ASP A 73 5.58 -16.40 -13.46
CA ASP A 73 4.16 -16.08 -13.68
C ASP A 73 3.80 -14.80 -12.91
N PRO A 74 2.65 -14.15 -13.18
CA PRO A 74 2.18 -13.03 -12.40
C PRO A 74 1.98 -13.40 -10.92
N ILE A 75 2.73 -12.77 -10.04
CA ILE A 75 2.68 -13.00 -8.59
C ILE A 75 1.68 -12.05 -7.94
N LYS A 76 0.74 -12.60 -7.15
CA LYS A 76 -0.34 -11.83 -6.49
C LYS A 76 -0.18 -11.74 -4.97
N THR A 77 0.67 -12.58 -4.37
CA THR A 77 0.89 -12.64 -2.92
C THR A 77 2.37 -12.54 -2.59
N PRO A 78 2.73 -12.05 -1.39
CA PRO A 78 4.14 -11.93 -1.00
C PRO A 78 4.80 -13.29 -0.65
N GLY A 79 4.05 -14.40 -0.71
CA GLY A 79 4.49 -15.73 -0.28
C GLY A 79 4.50 -15.88 1.24
N ASP A 80 4.45 -17.13 1.73
CA ASP A 80 4.38 -17.43 3.16
C ASP A 80 5.77 -17.63 3.77
N PHE A 81 6.58 -18.51 3.18
CA PHE A 81 7.89 -18.88 3.72
C PHE A 81 9.00 -18.51 2.74
N ALA A 82 10.08 -17.96 3.29
CA ALA A 82 11.24 -17.54 2.51
C ALA A 82 12.16 -18.71 2.13
N ASP A 83 12.59 -18.75 0.87
CA ASP A 83 13.65 -19.62 0.38
C ASP A 83 15.03 -19.03 0.72
N VAL A 84 15.12 -17.71 0.84
CA VAL A 84 16.33 -16.99 1.22
C VAL A 84 15.99 -15.97 2.31
N LEU A 85 16.74 -16.02 3.42
CA LEU A 85 16.66 -15.03 4.50
C LEU A 85 17.99 -14.31 4.64
N VAL A 86 17.96 -12.97 4.62
CA VAL A 86 19.09 -12.13 4.98
C VAL A 86 18.84 -11.57 6.37
N ALA A 87 19.68 -11.93 7.35
CA ALA A 87 19.54 -11.49 8.74
C ALA A 87 20.77 -10.67 9.16
N MET A 88 20.60 -9.37 9.31
CA MET A 88 21.71 -8.44 9.58
C MET A 88 22.18 -8.45 11.04
N ASN A 89 21.44 -9.09 11.95
CA ASN A 89 21.78 -9.22 13.37
C ASN A 89 20.99 -10.38 14.04
N PRO A 90 21.32 -10.76 15.30
CA PRO A 90 20.64 -11.85 16.01
C PRO A 90 19.12 -11.62 16.18
N ALA A 91 18.68 -10.38 16.41
CA ALA A 91 17.27 -10.08 16.58
C ALA A 91 16.49 -10.30 15.28
N ALA A 92 17.08 -9.91 14.14
CA ALA A 92 16.54 -10.16 12.81
C ALA A 92 16.40 -11.65 12.52
N LEU A 93 17.40 -12.45 12.87
CA LEU A 93 17.33 -13.91 12.76
C LEU A 93 16.20 -14.48 13.62
N LYS A 94 16.12 -14.08 14.90
CA LYS A 94 15.10 -14.58 15.83
C LYS A 94 13.67 -14.25 15.37
N ALA A 95 13.44 -13.03 14.89
CA ALA A 95 12.12 -12.59 14.45
C ALA A 95 11.63 -13.33 13.20
N ASN A 96 12.58 -13.76 12.33
CA ASN A 96 12.24 -14.22 10.99
C ASN A 96 12.54 -15.69 10.70
N LEU A 97 13.26 -16.41 11.56
CA LEU A 97 13.60 -17.82 11.34
C LEU A 97 12.36 -18.70 11.14
N ARG A 98 11.29 -18.43 11.87
CA ARG A 98 9.99 -19.13 11.72
C ARG A 98 9.35 -19.01 10.34
N TRP A 99 9.75 -17.99 9.56
CA TRP A 99 9.27 -17.73 8.22
C TRP A 99 10.22 -18.25 7.13
N ALA A 100 11.31 -18.92 7.49
CA ALA A 100 12.21 -19.57 6.56
C ALA A 100 11.75 -21.01 6.28
N LYS A 101 11.78 -21.45 5.01
CA LYS A 101 11.57 -22.85 4.64
C LYS A 101 12.69 -23.70 5.19
N LYS A 102 12.42 -24.96 5.55
CA LYS A 102 13.50 -25.93 5.80
C LYS A 102 14.37 -26.06 4.55
N GLY A 103 15.68 -26.04 4.73
CA GLY A 103 16.65 -26.00 3.65
C GLY A 103 16.87 -24.62 3.03
N ALA A 104 16.23 -23.58 3.54
CA ALA A 104 16.45 -22.21 3.07
C ALA A 104 17.89 -21.77 3.26
N THR A 105 18.36 -20.89 2.37
CA THR A 105 19.65 -20.19 2.55
C THR A 105 19.49 -19.03 3.50
N ILE A 106 20.28 -18.98 4.57
CA ILE A 106 20.26 -17.91 5.57
C ILE A 106 21.60 -17.18 5.55
N ILE A 107 21.65 -15.97 5.00
CA ILE A 107 22.82 -15.12 5.01
C ILE A 107 22.81 -14.30 6.29
N VAL A 108 23.86 -14.40 7.12
CA VAL A 108 23.95 -13.63 8.36
C VAL A 108 25.18 -12.72 8.36
N ASN A 109 25.00 -11.49 8.86
CA ASN A 109 26.14 -10.60 9.12
C ASN A 109 26.85 -11.03 10.42
N LEU A 110 27.89 -11.84 10.29
CA LEU A 110 28.62 -12.45 11.41
C LEU A 110 29.14 -11.42 12.41
N ASP A 111 29.57 -10.24 11.95
CA ASP A 111 30.11 -9.16 12.80
C ASP A 111 29.08 -8.65 13.83
N ALA A 112 27.80 -8.84 13.57
CA ALA A 112 26.73 -8.44 14.48
C ALA A 112 26.41 -9.46 15.57
N PHE A 113 26.93 -10.71 15.49
CA PHE A 113 26.66 -11.77 16.45
C PHE A 113 27.64 -11.74 17.63
N THR A 114 27.71 -10.59 18.29
CA THR A 114 28.45 -10.40 19.53
C THR A 114 27.61 -10.81 20.73
N ASP A 115 28.25 -11.22 21.87
CA ASP A 115 27.54 -11.64 23.09
C ASP A 115 26.49 -10.61 23.51
N LYS A 116 26.83 -9.33 23.47
CA LYS A 116 25.92 -8.21 23.77
C LYS A 116 24.67 -8.18 22.88
N ASN A 117 24.82 -8.41 21.58
CA ASN A 117 23.69 -8.38 20.64
C ASN A 117 22.86 -9.66 20.72
N ILE A 118 23.50 -10.79 21.02
CA ILE A 118 22.85 -12.09 21.28
C ILE A 118 21.95 -11.98 22.51
N GLU A 119 22.48 -11.42 23.61
CA GLU A 119 21.71 -11.16 24.84
C GLU A 119 20.54 -10.19 24.60
N LYS A 120 20.78 -9.08 23.91
CA LYS A 120 19.73 -8.09 23.54
C LYS A 120 18.58 -8.71 22.73
N ALA A 121 18.90 -9.64 21.84
CA ALA A 121 17.92 -10.39 21.07
C ALA A 121 17.18 -11.43 21.93
N GLY A 122 17.60 -11.64 23.19
CA GLY A 122 17.01 -12.55 24.14
C GLY A 122 17.39 -14.02 23.87
N TYR A 123 18.54 -14.29 23.28
CA TYR A 123 19.15 -15.60 23.23
C TYR A 123 19.99 -15.83 24.48
N LYS A 124 20.08 -17.08 24.93
CA LYS A 124 20.93 -17.50 26.05
C LYS A 124 22.34 -17.90 25.59
N GLU A 125 22.45 -18.42 24.39
CA GLU A 125 23.65 -18.91 23.75
C GLU A 125 23.73 -18.41 22.30
N ASN A 126 24.88 -18.58 21.65
CA ASN A 126 25.06 -18.18 20.27
C ASN A 126 24.11 -18.96 19.33
N PRO A 127 23.12 -18.34 18.70
CA PRO A 127 22.17 -19.08 17.87
C PRO A 127 22.81 -19.73 16.64
N LEU A 128 24.01 -19.32 16.22
CA LEU A 128 24.70 -19.90 15.08
C LEU A 128 25.27 -21.32 15.42
N GLU A 129 25.35 -21.67 16.69
CA GLU A 129 25.76 -23.00 17.18
C GLU A 129 24.55 -23.89 17.53
N ASP A 130 23.32 -23.36 17.39
CA ASP A 130 22.10 -24.08 17.73
C ASP A 130 21.78 -25.17 16.70
N VAL A 131 21.35 -26.33 17.21
CA VAL A 131 20.88 -27.47 16.42
C VAL A 131 19.75 -27.10 15.45
N VAL A 132 18.93 -26.14 15.83
CA VAL A 132 17.80 -25.66 14.97
C VAL A 132 18.30 -25.14 13.62
N LEU A 133 19.50 -24.58 13.55
CA LEU A 133 20.06 -24.07 12.28
C LEU A 133 20.65 -25.17 11.39
N GLN A 134 20.76 -26.40 11.85
CA GLN A 134 21.22 -27.55 11.03
C GLN A 134 20.23 -27.91 9.91
N ASP A 135 18.96 -27.49 10.05
CA ASP A 135 17.92 -27.64 9.00
C ASP A 135 18.06 -26.60 7.87
N TYR A 136 19.03 -25.69 7.92
CA TYR A 136 19.20 -24.58 6.98
C TYR A 136 20.62 -24.48 6.42
N ASN A 137 20.76 -23.86 5.25
CA ASN A 137 22.05 -23.54 4.65
C ASN A 137 22.52 -22.17 5.17
N VAL A 138 23.18 -22.14 6.32
CA VAL A 138 23.64 -20.89 6.95
C VAL A 138 24.94 -20.44 6.30
N VAL A 139 24.95 -19.18 5.84
CA VAL A 139 26.11 -18.52 5.22
C VAL A 139 26.55 -17.35 6.10
N PRO A 140 27.53 -17.56 7.00
CA PRO A 140 28.05 -16.49 7.85
C PRO A 140 29.04 -15.62 7.06
N VAL A 141 28.78 -14.31 6.97
CA VAL A 141 29.62 -13.35 6.26
C VAL A 141 29.93 -12.16 7.14
N LYS A 142 31.18 -11.72 7.19
CA LYS A 142 31.61 -10.50 7.90
C LYS A 142 31.27 -9.23 7.10
N ILE A 143 29.95 -9.01 6.91
CA ILE A 143 29.44 -7.96 6.03
C ILE A 143 29.92 -6.57 6.46
N THR A 144 29.96 -6.29 7.76
CA THR A 144 30.41 -5.00 8.28
C THR A 144 31.90 -4.80 8.05
N THR A 145 32.72 -5.76 8.41
CA THR A 145 34.19 -5.73 8.20
C THR A 145 34.52 -5.56 6.71
N LEU A 146 33.90 -6.34 5.83
CA LEU A 146 34.13 -6.27 4.39
C LEU A 146 33.67 -4.92 3.79
N THR A 147 32.62 -4.31 4.35
CA THR A 147 32.18 -2.96 3.97
C THR A 147 33.21 -1.92 4.38
N GLU A 148 33.75 -2.02 5.59
CA GLU A 148 34.79 -1.12 6.10
C GLU A 148 36.08 -1.23 5.27
N GLU A 149 36.51 -2.46 4.96
CA GLU A 149 37.66 -2.70 4.08
C GLU A 149 37.47 -2.10 2.69
N ALA A 150 36.29 -2.28 2.10
CA ALA A 150 35.97 -1.71 0.80
C ALA A 150 36.06 -0.17 0.80
N LEU A 151 35.75 0.47 1.90
CA LEU A 151 35.65 1.93 2.03
C LEU A 151 36.78 2.56 2.83
N LYS A 152 37.84 1.81 3.20
CA LYS A 152 38.95 2.34 4.04
C LYS A 152 39.58 3.64 3.50
N ASP A 153 39.65 3.80 2.19
CA ASP A 153 40.27 4.94 1.52
C ASP A 153 39.23 5.97 1.02
N SER A 154 37.94 5.87 1.47
CA SER A 154 36.86 6.73 0.98
C SER A 154 36.84 8.13 1.59
N GLY A 155 37.54 8.35 2.70
CA GLY A 155 37.49 9.60 3.46
C GLY A 155 36.18 9.84 4.23
N LEU A 156 35.25 8.87 4.22
CA LEU A 156 34.00 8.95 4.97
C LEU A 156 34.20 8.62 6.45
N ASP A 157 33.36 9.20 7.31
CA ASP A 157 33.29 8.83 8.70
C ASP A 157 32.77 7.41 8.91
N GLN A 158 33.15 6.77 10.01
CA GLN A 158 32.81 5.39 10.35
C GLN A 158 31.29 5.13 10.31
N LYS A 159 30.48 6.07 10.77
CA LYS A 159 29.02 5.94 10.79
C LYS A 159 28.42 5.90 9.37
N SER A 160 28.99 6.71 8.48
CA SER A 160 28.59 6.72 7.06
C SER A 160 29.02 5.46 6.34
N ILE A 161 30.21 4.93 6.64
CA ILE A 161 30.71 3.65 6.10
C ILE A 161 29.78 2.51 6.49
N VAL A 162 29.50 2.32 7.78
CA VAL A 162 28.67 1.23 8.29
C VAL A 162 27.24 1.27 7.73
N LYS A 163 26.72 2.44 7.39
CA LYS A 163 25.41 2.57 6.75
C LYS A 163 25.34 1.97 5.34
N CYS A 164 26.48 1.77 4.67
CA CYS A 164 26.53 1.17 3.34
C CYS A 164 26.44 -0.37 3.35
N LYS A 165 26.51 -1.04 4.50
CA LYS A 165 26.56 -2.51 4.63
C LYS A 165 25.40 -3.23 3.99
N ASN A 166 24.22 -2.59 3.90
CA ASN A 166 23.04 -3.14 3.22
C ASN A 166 23.27 -3.33 1.71
N MET A 167 24.09 -2.48 1.08
CA MET A 167 24.45 -2.63 -0.33
C MET A 167 25.36 -3.84 -0.55
N PHE A 168 26.19 -4.22 0.43
CA PHE A 168 26.98 -5.44 0.35
C PHE A 168 26.08 -6.68 0.27
N ALA A 169 25.12 -6.77 1.20
CA ALA A 169 24.14 -7.85 1.21
C ALA A 169 23.34 -7.90 -0.10
N LEU A 170 22.92 -6.74 -0.64
CA LEU A 170 22.22 -6.64 -1.92
C LEU A 170 23.08 -7.15 -3.08
N GLY A 171 24.37 -6.80 -3.10
CA GLY A 171 25.32 -7.29 -4.12
C GLY A 171 25.42 -8.81 -4.13
N MET A 172 25.51 -9.44 -2.95
CA MET A 172 25.50 -10.90 -2.83
C MET A 172 24.22 -11.53 -3.38
N ILE A 173 23.06 -10.93 -3.09
CA ILE A 173 21.75 -11.40 -3.61
C ILE A 173 21.68 -11.22 -5.11
N TYR A 174 22.18 -10.12 -5.68
CA TYR A 174 22.23 -9.94 -7.13
C TYR A 174 23.02 -11.03 -7.83
N TRP A 175 24.18 -11.40 -7.27
CA TRP A 175 24.94 -12.53 -7.80
C TRP A 175 24.15 -13.85 -7.69
N MET A 176 23.52 -14.12 -6.55
CA MET A 176 22.74 -15.35 -6.32
C MET A 176 21.59 -15.53 -7.34
N PHE A 177 21.04 -14.44 -7.84
CA PHE A 177 19.90 -14.43 -8.77
C PHE A 177 20.27 -14.02 -10.20
N ASP A 178 21.57 -13.93 -10.53
CA ASP A 178 22.08 -13.51 -11.83
C ASP A 178 21.45 -12.17 -12.29
N ARG A 179 21.46 -11.17 -11.39
CA ARG A 179 20.95 -9.82 -11.66
C ARG A 179 22.09 -8.84 -11.83
N THR A 180 21.97 -7.94 -12.82
CA THR A 180 22.94 -6.87 -13.01
C THR A 180 22.78 -5.80 -11.92
N VAL A 181 23.88 -5.15 -11.54
CA VAL A 181 23.88 -4.06 -10.55
C VAL A 181 23.54 -2.70 -11.16
N ASP A 182 23.40 -2.59 -12.48
CA ASP A 182 23.35 -1.33 -13.23
C ASP A 182 22.18 -0.44 -12.82
N HIS A 183 20.97 -1.02 -12.75
CA HIS A 183 19.78 -0.27 -12.33
C HIS A 183 19.95 0.36 -10.94
N THR A 184 20.48 -0.41 -9.99
CA THR A 184 20.70 0.09 -8.63
C THR A 184 21.83 1.11 -8.58
N ARG A 185 22.87 0.96 -9.40
CA ARG A 185 23.91 1.98 -9.56
C ARG A 185 23.32 3.31 -10.02
N ASP A 186 22.48 3.29 -11.06
CA ASP A 186 21.82 4.49 -11.57
C ASP A 186 20.89 5.12 -10.52
N PHE A 187 20.11 4.32 -9.82
CA PHE A 187 19.26 4.78 -8.73
C PHE A 187 20.07 5.42 -7.60
N ILE A 188 21.19 4.81 -7.16
CA ILE A 188 22.06 5.35 -6.13
C ILE A 188 22.62 6.72 -6.56
N ASN A 189 23.12 6.83 -7.80
CA ASN A 189 23.66 8.05 -8.34
C ASN A 189 22.62 9.18 -8.41
N GLN A 190 21.41 8.88 -8.80
CA GLN A 190 20.29 9.84 -8.82
C GLN A 190 19.88 10.25 -7.41
N LYS A 191 19.69 9.28 -6.51
CA LYS A 191 19.23 9.51 -5.13
C LYS A 191 20.23 10.36 -4.33
N PHE A 192 21.50 10.10 -4.51
CA PHE A 192 22.57 10.80 -3.80
C PHE A 192 23.31 11.83 -4.69
N ALA A 193 22.65 12.35 -5.73
CA ALA A 193 23.26 13.34 -6.64
C ALA A 193 23.87 14.56 -5.93
N LYS A 194 23.30 14.95 -4.76
CA LYS A 194 23.81 16.06 -3.93
C LYS A 194 24.96 15.65 -2.98
N LYS A 195 25.31 14.36 -2.93
CA LYS A 195 26.35 13.79 -2.07
C LYS A 195 27.10 12.70 -2.83
N PRO A 196 27.89 13.04 -3.85
CA PRO A 196 28.51 12.08 -4.76
C PRO A 196 29.46 11.10 -4.06
N GLU A 197 30.10 11.52 -2.94
CA GLU A 197 30.91 10.65 -2.11
C GLU A 197 30.11 9.50 -1.48
N ILE A 198 28.87 9.74 -1.06
CA ILE A 198 27.96 8.73 -0.53
C ILE A 198 27.46 7.83 -1.67
N ALA A 199 27.19 8.40 -2.86
CA ALA A 199 26.81 7.62 -4.02
C ALA A 199 27.91 6.63 -4.40
N SER A 200 29.15 7.12 -4.56
CA SER A 200 30.32 6.31 -4.90
C SER A 200 30.56 5.19 -3.88
N ALA A 201 30.44 5.50 -2.58
CA ALA A 201 30.61 4.52 -1.51
C ALA A 201 29.59 3.39 -1.60
N ASN A 202 28.30 3.72 -1.76
CA ASN A 202 27.25 2.71 -1.88
C ASN A 202 27.42 1.83 -3.13
N VAL A 203 27.78 2.41 -4.27
CA VAL A 203 28.06 1.67 -5.51
C VAL A 203 29.26 0.72 -5.32
N LYS A 204 30.37 1.21 -4.74
CA LYS A 204 31.55 0.39 -4.48
C LYS A 204 31.24 -0.80 -3.55
N VAL A 205 30.45 -0.58 -2.50
CA VAL A 205 30.04 -1.65 -1.58
C VAL A 205 29.10 -2.66 -2.25
N LEU A 206 28.17 -2.21 -3.10
CA LEU A 206 27.30 -3.07 -3.90
C LEU A 206 28.13 -4.02 -4.79
N GLU A 207 29.08 -3.46 -5.54
CA GLU A 207 29.97 -4.21 -6.42
C GLU A 207 30.90 -5.15 -5.60
N SER A 208 31.35 -4.71 -4.43
CA SER A 208 32.16 -5.55 -3.53
C SER A 208 31.37 -6.78 -3.05
N GLY A 209 30.09 -6.62 -2.69
CA GLY A 209 29.24 -7.74 -2.29
C GLY A 209 28.99 -8.73 -3.44
N PHE A 210 28.74 -8.21 -4.64
CA PHE A 210 28.61 -9.04 -5.84
C PHE A 210 29.88 -9.86 -6.15
N ASN A 211 31.03 -9.17 -6.14
CA ASN A 211 32.33 -9.80 -6.40
C ASN A 211 32.73 -10.79 -5.29
N TYR A 212 32.41 -10.49 -4.05
CA TYR A 212 32.64 -11.42 -2.93
C TYR A 212 31.90 -12.74 -3.15
N ALA A 213 30.62 -12.67 -3.44
CA ALA A 213 29.81 -13.87 -3.71
C ALA A 213 30.35 -14.68 -4.89
N SER A 214 30.82 -14.00 -5.96
CA SER A 214 31.43 -14.63 -7.15
C SER A 214 32.76 -15.31 -6.85
N ASN A 215 33.66 -14.63 -6.15
CA ASN A 215 35.06 -15.05 -6.03
C ASN A 215 35.31 -16.06 -4.91
N VAL A 216 34.53 -15.97 -3.82
CA VAL A 216 34.75 -16.81 -2.63
C VAL A 216 33.86 -18.06 -2.65
N HIS A 217 33.00 -18.20 -3.67
CA HIS A 217 31.98 -19.25 -3.74
C HIS A 217 31.22 -19.37 -2.40
N ALA A 218 30.99 -18.18 -1.78
CA ALA A 218 30.32 -18.08 -0.47
C ALA A 218 28.89 -18.60 -0.50
N LEU A 219 28.29 -18.62 -1.70
CA LEU A 219 26.96 -19.10 -1.97
C LEU A 219 27.06 -20.35 -2.85
N ALA A 220 26.66 -21.48 -2.34
CA ALA A 220 26.73 -22.76 -3.03
C ALA A 220 25.74 -22.86 -4.22
N VAL A 221 24.76 -21.95 -4.29
CA VAL A 221 23.60 -22.04 -5.17
C VAL A 221 23.33 -20.74 -5.89
N HIS A 222 23.07 -20.84 -7.21
CA HIS A 222 22.41 -19.83 -8.02
C HIS A 222 20.95 -20.20 -8.23
N PHE A 223 20.04 -19.24 -8.10
CA PHE A 223 18.65 -19.44 -8.45
C PHE A 223 18.35 -18.80 -9.83
N ASN A 224 17.84 -19.62 -10.72
CA ASN A 224 17.33 -19.14 -12.00
C ASN A 224 15.79 -19.08 -11.95
N VAL A 225 15.25 -17.86 -12.09
CA VAL A 225 13.80 -17.61 -12.22
C VAL A 225 13.57 -16.91 -13.54
N ALA A 226 12.99 -17.63 -14.50
CA ALA A 226 12.74 -17.11 -15.84
C ALA A 226 11.79 -15.89 -15.81
N PRO A 227 11.82 -15.02 -16.84
CA PRO A 227 10.84 -13.95 -16.99
C PRO A 227 9.41 -14.48 -17.05
N ALA A 228 8.46 -13.74 -16.48
CA ALA A 228 7.04 -14.06 -16.52
C ALA A 228 6.45 -13.75 -17.91
N GLN A 229 5.47 -14.55 -18.32
CA GLN A 229 4.68 -14.25 -19.50
C GLN A 229 3.60 -13.22 -19.14
N ILE A 230 3.89 -11.95 -19.39
CA ILE A 230 2.97 -10.85 -19.11
C ILE A 230 2.55 -10.16 -20.40
N GLU A 231 1.40 -9.50 -20.38
CA GLU A 231 0.88 -8.73 -21.50
C GLU A 231 1.87 -7.62 -21.91
N LYS A 232 2.04 -7.37 -23.20
CA LYS A 232 2.91 -6.29 -23.69
C LYS A 232 2.36 -4.93 -23.28
N GLY A 233 3.23 -4.02 -22.86
CA GLY A 233 2.82 -2.66 -22.46
C GLY A 233 3.90 -1.89 -21.73
N ARG A 234 3.53 -0.72 -21.23
CA ARG A 234 4.38 0.08 -20.34
C ARG A 234 4.03 -0.26 -18.89
N TYR A 235 5.04 -0.64 -18.16
CA TYR A 235 4.90 -1.02 -16.75
C TYR A 235 5.67 -0.07 -15.85
N ARG A 236 5.22 -0.01 -14.60
CA ARG A 236 5.97 0.54 -13.49
C ARG A 236 5.68 -0.26 -12.24
N THR A 237 6.58 -0.26 -11.29
CA THR A 237 6.30 -0.74 -9.93
C THR A 237 5.40 0.29 -9.23
N ILE A 238 4.28 -0.16 -8.63
CA ILE A 238 3.32 0.69 -7.93
C ILE A 238 2.91 0.06 -6.61
N THR A 239 2.79 0.87 -5.56
CA THR A 239 2.16 0.48 -4.29
C THR A 239 0.65 0.72 -4.36
N GLY A 240 -0.13 -0.02 -3.56
CA GLY A 240 -1.58 0.14 -3.57
C GLY A 240 -2.05 1.52 -3.12
N ASN A 241 -1.42 2.13 -2.12
CA ASN A 241 -1.74 3.50 -1.71
C ASN A 241 -1.53 4.50 -2.85
N LYS A 242 -0.45 4.36 -3.60
CA LYS A 242 -0.19 5.20 -4.78
C LYS A 242 -1.17 4.92 -5.90
N ALA A 243 -1.50 3.66 -6.15
CA ALA A 243 -2.50 3.25 -7.12
C ALA A 243 -3.88 3.84 -6.78
N THR A 244 -4.28 3.76 -5.52
CA THR A 244 -5.52 4.37 -4.99
C THR A 244 -5.57 5.88 -5.27
N ALA A 245 -4.51 6.60 -4.92
CA ALA A 245 -4.43 8.04 -5.17
C ALA A 245 -4.57 8.37 -6.68
N TRP A 246 -3.92 7.59 -7.54
CA TRP A 246 -3.98 7.80 -8.98
C TRP A 246 -5.32 7.40 -9.60
N GLY A 247 -6.01 6.40 -9.03
CA GLY A 247 -7.37 6.03 -9.43
C GLY A 247 -8.36 7.18 -9.21
N PHE A 248 -8.23 7.90 -8.08
CA PHE A 248 -9.03 9.10 -7.82
C PHE A 248 -8.69 10.27 -8.75
N LEU A 249 -7.42 10.46 -9.10
CA LEU A 249 -7.03 11.45 -10.11
C LEU A 249 -7.68 11.14 -11.46
N ALA A 250 -7.65 9.88 -11.87
CA ALA A 250 -8.29 9.42 -13.10
C ALA A 250 -9.82 9.62 -13.08
N ALA A 251 -10.45 9.34 -11.93
CA ALA A 251 -11.89 9.55 -11.76
C ALA A 251 -12.27 11.04 -11.80
N ALA A 252 -11.50 11.91 -11.16
CA ALA A 252 -11.69 13.34 -11.17
C ALA A 252 -11.60 13.93 -12.59
N GLU A 253 -10.61 13.48 -13.37
CA GLU A 253 -10.46 13.86 -14.78
C GLU A 253 -11.66 13.40 -15.61
N LYS A 254 -12.10 12.13 -15.44
CA LYS A 254 -13.26 11.58 -16.17
C LYS A 254 -14.59 12.21 -15.77
N ALA A 255 -14.71 12.70 -14.55
CA ALA A 255 -15.88 13.40 -14.05
C ALA A 255 -15.86 14.91 -14.37
N ASN A 256 -14.71 15.45 -14.79
CA ASN A 256 -14.44 16.87 -14.89
C ASN A 256 -14.78 17.62 -13.58
N LEU A 257 -14.35 17.06 -12.45
CA LEU A 257 -14.56 17.61 -11.11
C LEU A 257 -13.22 17.87 -10.42
N PRO A 258 -13.13 18.93 -9.59
CA PRO A 258 -11.97 19.10 -8.72
C PRO A 258 -11.91 17.98 -7.68
N LEU A 259 -10.71 17.47 -7.38
CA LEU A 259 -10.49 16.44 -6.35
C LEU A 259 -10.15 17.10 -5.02
N PHE A 260 -10.86 16.69 -3.95
CA PHE A 260 -10.60 17.11 -2.59
C PHE A 260 -10.34 15.88 -1.68
N CYS A 261 -9.28 15.92 -0.89
CA CYS A 261 -8.99 14.92 0.13
C CYS A 261 -8.86 15.57 1.51
N GLY A 262 -9.85 15.37 2.38
CA GLY A 262 -9.81 15.77 3.79
C GLY A 262 -9.52 14.56 4.67
N SER A 263 -8.37 14.56 5.37
CA SER A 263 -7.93 13.37 6.10
C SER A 263 -7.07 13.69 7.31
N TYR A 264 -7.10 12.79 8.28
CA TYR A 264 -6.15 12.77 9.39
C TYR A 264 -5.08 11.70 9.12
N PRO A 265 -3.79 11.99 9.33
CA PRO A 265 -2.72 11.03 9.08
C PRO A 265 -2.82 9.81 10.00
N ILE A 266 -2.90 8.63 9.42
CA ILE A 266 -2.94 7.36 10.14
C ILE A 266 -2.26 6.26 9.32
N THR A 267 -1.40 5.45 9.97
CA THR A 267 -0.80 4.27 9.35
C THR A 267 -1.87 3.19 9.12
N PRO A 268 -1.94 2.57 7.91
CA PRO A 268 -1.05 2.75 6.74
C PRO A 268 -1.61 3.69 5.65
N ALA A 269 -2.68 4.44 5.90
CA ALA A 269 -3.42 5.23 4.90
C ALA A 269 -2.74 6.56 4.51
N THR A 270 -1.80 7.07 5.31
CA THR A 270 -1.20 8.41 5.15
C THR A 270 -0.59 8.65 3.77
N ASP A 271 -0.02 7.62 3.15
CA ASP A 271 0.66 7.74 1.86
C ASP A 271 -0.28 8.17 0.73
N ILE A 272 -1.58 7.87 0.83
CA ILE A 272 -2.59 8.34 -0.14
C ILE A 272 -2.69 9.87 -0.08
N LEU A 273 -2.83 10.43 1.12
CA LEU A 273 -2.89 11.88 1.33
C LEU A 273 -1.59 12.55 0.85
N GLN A 274 -0.43 11.96 1.16
CA GLN A 274 0.87 12.48 0.74
C GLN A 274 1.04 12.47 -0.79
N GLU A 275 0.67 11.38 -1.46
CA GLU A 275 0.74 11.28 -2.93
C GLU A 275 -0.17 12.31 -3.59
N LEU A 276 -1.38 12.53 -3.06
CA LEU A 276 -2.31 13.54 -3.56
C LEU A 276 -1.81 14.96 -3.31
N ALA A 277 -1.16 15.22 -2.18
CA ALA A 277 -0.59 16.53 -1.85
C ALA A 277 0.53 16.96 -2.83
N LEU A 278 1.18 16.00 -3.50
CA LEU A 278 2.17 16.26 -4.54
C LEU A 278 1.52 16.67 -5.89
N ARG A 279 0.20 16.56 -6.04
CA ARG A 279 -0.53 16.77 -7.31
C ARG A 279 -1.30 18.09 -7.34
N ARG A 280 -0.78 19.11 -6.72
CA ARG A 280 -1.38 20.47 -6.75
C ARG A 280 -1.44 21.06 -8.16
N ASP A 281 -0.50 20.69 -9.01
CA ASP A 281 -0.45 21.02 -10.44
C ASP A 281 -1.65 20.49 -11.23
N LEU A 282 -2.31 19.43 -10.75
CA LEU A 282 -3.54 18.86 -11.30
C LEU A 282 -4.81 19.42 -10.61
N GLY A 283 -4.71 20.49 -9.84
CA GLY A 283 -5.86 21.11 -9.16
C GLY A 283 -6.33 20.36 -7.90
N VAL A 284 -5.57 19.37 -7.41
CA VAL A 284 -5.93 18.63 -6.21
C VAL A 284 -5.82 19.50 -4.96
N LYS A 285 -6.86 19.45 -4.14
CA LYS A 285 -6.90 20.11 -2.82
C LYS A 285 -6.81 19.06 -1.72
N THR A 286 -5.84 19.22 -0.85
CA THR A 286 -5.66 18.34 0.32
C THR A 286 -5.78 19.16 1.59
N TYR A 287 -6.45 18.60 2.59
CA TYR A 287 -6.56 19.16 3.93
C TYR A 287 -6.21 18.13 4.98
N GLN A 288 -5.18 18.42 5.77
CA GLN A 288 -4.83 17.61 6.93
C GLN A 288 -5.61 18.13 8.15
N ALA A 289 -6.56 17.32 8.60
CA ALA A 289 -7.40 17.63 9.74
C ALA A 289 -6.71 17.30 11.08
N GLU A 290 -7.28 17.80 12.17
CA GLU A 290 -6.81 17.52 13.54
C GLU A 290 -7.21 16.13 14.05
N ASP A 291 -8.29 15.56 13.49
CA ASP A 291 -8.77 14.21 13.80
C ASP A 291 -9.58 13.61 12.61
N GLU A 292 -10.04 12.39 12.76
CA GLU A 292 -10.79 11.65 11.74
C GLU A 292 -12.17 12.24 11.49
N ILE A 293 -12.83 12.80 12.53
CA ILE A 293 -14.17 13.41 12.42
C ILE A 293 -14.07 14.68 11.58
N ALA A 294 -13.12 15.56 11.88
CA ALA A 294 -12.87 16.76 11.09
C ALA A 294 -12.49 16.41 9.64
N GLY A 295 -11.70 15.35 9.43
CA GLY A 295 -11.32 14.88 8.11
C GLY A 295 -12.51 14.53 7.22
N ILE A 296 -13.46 13.73 7.72
CA ILE A 296 -14.67 13.38 6.94
C ILE A 296 -15.61 14.58 6.80
N CYS A 297 -15.80 15.40 7.83
CA CYS A 297 -16.69 16.55 7.79
C CYS A 297 -16.24 17.60 6.74
N THR A 298 -14.92 17.84 6.63
CA THR A 298 -14.39 18.72 5.58
C THR A 298 -14.61 18.14 4.19
N SER A 299 -14.52 16.81 4.03
CA SER A 299 -14.80 16.14 2.76
C SER A 299 -16.30 16.20 2.40
N ILE A 300 -17.21 16.06 3.38
CA ILE A 300 -18.65 16.26 3.17
C ILE A 300 -18.93 17.69 2.67
N GLY A 301 -18.33 18.70 3.31
CA GLY A 301 -18.44 20.10 2.87
C GLY A 301 -17.91 20.31 1.47
N ALA A 302 -16.78 19.71 1.12
CA ALA A 302 -16.22 19.77 -0.23
C ALA A 302 -17.11 19.08 -1.27
N SER A 303 -17.71 17.93 -0.92
CA SER A 303 -18.71 17.25 -1.75
C SER A 303 -19.93 18.15 -1.97
N TYR A 304 -20.45 18.78 -0.93
CA TYR A 304 -21.60 19.67 -1.04
C TYR A 304 -21.41 20.79 -2.08
N VAL A 305 -20.18 21.30 -2.21
CA VAL A 305 -19.84 22.37 -3.18
C VAL A 305 -19.28 21.84 -4.52
N GLY A 306 -19.50 20.56 -4.85
CA GLY A 306 -19.24 20.04 -6.20
C GLY A 306 -17.85 19.47 -6.42
N ASN A 307 -17.15 19.02 -5.39
CA ASN A 307 -15.89 18.29 -5.56
C ASN A 307 -16.11 16.77 -5.54
N LEU A 308 -15.29 16.01 -6.27
CA LEU A 308 -15.06 14.62 -5.93
C LEU A 308 -14.30 14.62 -4.59
N ALA A 309 -15.01 14.28 -3.53
CA ALA A 309 -14.47 14.33 -2.18
C ALA A 309 -14.12 12.92 -1.68
N ILE A 310 -12.94 12.81 -1.08
CA ILE A 310 -12.49 11.57 -0.45
C ILE A 310 -11.94 11.84 0.94
N THR A 311 -11.98 10.81 1.79
CA THR A 311 -11.28 10.78 3.08
C THR A 311 -10.61 9.43 3.25
N THR A 312 -9.42 9.41 3.84
CA THR A 312 -8.65 8.17 4.03
C THR A 312 -8.48 7.88 5.51
N THR A 313 -8.52 6.60 5.89
CA THR A 313 -8.40 6.18 7.27
C THR A 313 -7.97 4.71 7.39
N SER A 314 -8.04 4.17 8.60
CA SER A 314 -7.90 2.77 8.98
C SER A 314 -9.00 2.45 10.00
N GLY A 315 -9.20 1.19 10.36
CA GLY A 315 -10.30 0.71 11.19
C GLY A 315 -10.72 1.59 12.36
N PRO A 316 -9.80 2.04 13.26
CA PRO A 316 -10.20 2.93 14.37
C PRO A 316 -10.78 4.25 13.90
N GLY A 317 -10.25 4.82 12.80
CA GLY A 317 -10.78 6.05 12.25
C GLY A 317 -12.08 5.84 11.48
N LEU A 318 -12.33 4.66 10.87
CA LEU A 318 -13.63 4.32 10.30
C LEU A 318 -14.71 4.33 11.38
N ALA A 319 -14.41 3.81 12.58
CA ALA A 319 -15.30 3.86 13.73
C ALA A 319 -15.65 5.31 14.13
N LEU A 320 -14.65 6.20 14.19
CA LEU A 320 -14.86 7.62 14.52
C LEU A 320 -15.66 8.39 13.45
N LYS A 321 -15.59 7.95 12.19
CA LYS A 321 -16.29 8.57 11.06
C LYS A 321 -17.74 8.11 10.90
N SER A 322 -18.22 7.16 11.69
CA SER A 322 -19.49 6.47 11.46
C SER A 322 -20.71 7.40 11.46
N GLU A 323 -20.80 8.38 12.37
CA GLU A 323 -21.91 9.34 12.40
C GLU A 323 -21.88 10.25 11.16
N ALA A 324 -20.72 10.82 10.82
CA ALA A 324 -20.58 11.68 9.66
C ALA A 324 -20.83 10.92 8.34
N ALA A 325 -20.48 9.63 8.26
CA ALA A 325 -20.84 8.77 7.15
C ALA A 325 -22.38 8.64 7.04
N GLY A 326 -23.08 8.47 8.16
CA GLY A 326 -24.54 8.52 8.24
C GLY A 326 -25.11 9.85 7.75
N LEU A 327 -24.51 10.98 8.13
CA LEU A 327 -24.87 12.31 7.59
C LEU A 327 -24.74 12.36 6.05
N ALA A 328 -23.66 11.81 5.49
CA ALA A 328 -23.49 11.78 4.03
C ALA A 328 -24.54 10.91 3.34
N VAL A 329 -25.00 9.81 3.97
CA VAL A 329 -26.13 8.99 3.50
C VAL A 329 -27.42 9.80 3.53
N MET A 330 -27.72 10.48 4.63
CA MET A 330 -28.94 11.29 4.79
C MET A 330 -28.99 12.49 3.85
N ALA A 331 -27.85 13.15 3.64
CA ALA A 331 -27.73 14.27 2.72
C ALA A 331 -27.59 13.81 1.25
N GLU A 332 -27.43 12.52 1.01
CA GLU A 332 -27.19 11.91 -0.30
C GLU A 332 -26.09 12.66 -1.08
N LEU A 333 -24.90 12.72 -0.49
CA LEU A 333 -23.72 13.37 -1.07
C LEU A 333 -22.68 12.32 -1.51
N PRO A 334 -22.06 12.52 -2.68
CA PRO A 334 -20.99 11.65 -3.15
C PRO A 334 -19.74 11.81 -2.28
N LEU A 335 -19.27 10.72 -1.71
CA LEU A 335 -18.08 10.70 -0.87
C LEU A 335 -17.42 9.33 -0.99
N VAL A 336 -16.07 9.25 -1.05
CA VAL A 336 -15.40 7.97 -0.89
C VAL A 336 -14.61 7.95 0.41
N ILE A 337 -14.88 6.94 1.22
CA ILE A 337 -14.16 6.64 2.47
C ILE A 337 -13.20 5.49 2.17
N VAL A 338 -11.91 5.75 2.13
CA VAL A 338 -10.89 4.73 1.94
C VAL A 338 -10.45 4.22 3.29
N ASP A 339 -10.71 2.94 3.55
CA ASP A 339 -10.25 2.25 4.75
C ASP A 339 -9.10 1.29 4.40
N VAL A 340 -7.89 1.68 4.80
CA VAL A 340 -6.69 0.85 4.70
C VAL A 340 -6.57 0.08 6.00
N GLN A 341 -7.13 -1.13 6.03
CA GLN A 341 -7.30 -1.95 7.22
C GLN A 341 -5.98 -2.33 7.89
N ARG A 342 -5.99 -2.43 9.20
CA ARG A 342 -4.86 -2.85 10.04
C ARG A 342 -5.33 -3.63 11.26
N GLY A 343 -4.42 -4.32 11.95
CA GLY A 343 -4.72 -5.09 13.15
C GLY A 343 -5.38 -4.23 14.23
N GLY A 344 -6.56 -4.66 14.69
CA GLY A 344 -7.36 -4.09 15.78
C GLY A 344 -7.23 -4.89 17.08
N PRO A 345 -8.11 -4.65 18.09
CA PRO A 345 -9.05 -3.53 18.22
C PRO A 345 -8.39 -2.22 18.69
N SER A 346 -9.14 -1.09 18.65
CA SER A 346 -8.67 0.26 19.01
C SER A 346 -7.49 0.68 18.12
N THR A 347 -6.43 1.26 18.68
CA THR A 347 -5.20 1.58 17.93
C THR A 347 -4.47 0.33 17.46
N GLY A 348 -4.68 -0.79 18.11
CA GLY A 348 -4.26 -2.14 17.73
C GLY A 348 -2.79 -2.27 17.36
N LEU A 349 -2.56 -2.82 16.19
CA LEU A 349 -1.23 -3.08 15.61
C LEU A 349 -1.05 -2.26 14.32
N PRO A 350 -0.64 -0.98 14.40
CA PRO A 350 -0.66 -0.05 13.27
C PRO A 350 0.10 -0.51 12.02
N THR A 351 1.14 -1.33 12.20
CA THR A 351 1.99 -1.81 11.11
C THR A 351 1.67 -3.23 10.66
N LYS A 352 0.64 -3.87 11.25
CA LYS A 352 0.30 -5.26 10.93
C LYS A 352 -1.01 -5.31 10.15
N THR A 353 -1.01 -6.12 9.10
CA THR A 353 -2.15 -6.32 8.21
C THR A 353 -3.22 -7.16 8.88
N GLU A 354 -4.46 -6.72 8.76
CA GLU A 354 -5.66 -7.48 9.10
C GLU A 354 -6.80 -7.02 8.19
N GLN A 355 -7.81 -7.86 7.96
CA GLN A 355 -9.00 -7.58 7.16
C GLN A 355 -10.25 -7.82 8.00
N SER A 356 -10.46 -7.01 9.03
CA SER A 356 -11.52 -7.21 10.03
C SER A 356 -12.64 -6.15 9.98
N ASP A 357 -12.53 -5.14 9.09
CA ASP A 357 -13.41 -3.98 9.12
C ASP A 357 -14.66 -4.10 8.22
N LEU A 358 -14.84 -5.22 7.49
CA LEU A 358 -15.95 -5.40 6.55
C LEU A 358 -17.32 -5.23 7.21
N LEU A 359 -17.57 -5.88 8.35
CA LEU A 359 -18.87 -5.77 9.03
C LEU A 359 -19.10 -4.37 9.62
N GLN A 360 -18.03 -3.70 10.07
CA GLN A 360 -18.09 -2.30 10.49
C GLN A 360 -18.43 -1.39 9.30
N ALA A 361 -17.83 -1.60 8.14
CA ALA A 361 -18.12 -0.86 6.91
C ALA A 361 -19.57 -1.06 6.46
N LEU A 362 -20.10 -2.27 6.56
CA LEU A 362 -21.49 -2.59 6.17
C LEU A 362 -22.52 -2.10 7.21
N TYR A 363 -22.28 -2.31 8.51
CA TYR A 363 -23.30 -2.18 9.55
C TYR A 363 -22.92 -1.26 10.73
N GLY A 364 -21.71 -0.71 10.75
CA GLY A 364 -21.17 0.02 11.92
C GLY A 364 -21.66 1.47 12.05
N ARG A 365 -22.92 1.76 11.71
CA ARG A 365 -23.55 3.09 11.83
C ARG A 365 -24.86 2.99 12.60
N ASN A 366 -25.34 4.13 13.13
CA ASN A 366 -26.65 4.18 13.75
C ASN A 366 -27.75 4.26 12.69
N GLY A 367 -28.88 3.57 12.92
CA GLY A 367 -30.03 3.52 12.03
C GLY A 367 -29.76 2.74 10.72
N GLU A 368 -30.75 2.72 9.82
CA GLU A 368 -30.65 2.14 8.50
C GLU A 368 -29.88 3.11 7.57
N SER A 369 -28.60 2.90 7.48
CA SER A 369 -27.67 3.74 6.73
C SER A 369 -26.85 2.90 5.73
N PRO A 370 -27.46 2.38 4.67
CA PRO A 370 -26.81 1.52 3.72
C PRO A 370 -25.77 2.29 2.90
N MET A 371 -24.61 1.65 2.67
CA MET A 371 -23.55 2.17 1.82
C MET A 371 -22.97 1.05 0.96
N PRO A 372 -22.63 1.30 -0.31
CA PRO A 372 -21.81 0.39 -1.08
C PRO A 372 -20.43 0.21 -0.46
N VAL A 373 -19.97 -1.03 -0.42
CA VAL A 373 -18.61 -1.39 0.03
C VAL A 373 -17.93 -2.15 -1.10
N VAL A 374 -16.81 -1.66 -1.54
CA VAL A 374 -15.96 -2.32 -2.57
C VAL A 374 -14.59 -2.59 -1.99
N ALA A 375 -13.92 -3.66 -2.45
CA ALA A 375 -12.62 -4.06 -1.93
C ALA A 375 -11.65 -4.35 -3.07
N ALA A 376 -10.43 -3.82 -2.96
CA ALA A 376 -9.33 -4.17 -3.85
C ALA A 376 -8.71 -5.51 -3.43
N SER A 377 -8.07 -6.21 -4.38
CA SER A 377 -7.45 -7.52 -4.16
C SER A 377 -5.95 -7.57 -4.48
N THR A 378 -5.43 -6.55 -5.15
CA THR A 378 -4.00 -6.43 -5.45
C THR A 378 -3.55 -4.97 -5.36
N PRO A 379 -2.25 -4.68 -5.13
CA PRO A 379 -1.76 -3.31 -5.15
C PRO A 379 -2.09 -2.55 -6.45
N GLY A 380 -2.01 -3.21 -7.60
CA GLY A 380 -2.29 -2.59 -8.89
C GLY A 380 -3.76 -2.24 -9.07
N ASN A 381 -4.69 -3.15 -8.72
CA ASN A 381 -6.12 -2.90 -8.92
C ASN A 381 -6.74 -1.96 -7.88
N CYS A 382 -5.98 -1.52 -6.87
CA CYS A 382 -6.38 -0.38 -6.05
C CYS A 382 -6.68 0.86 -6.91
N PHE A 383 -6.03 1.02 -8.07
CA PHE A 383 -6.34 2.06 -9.05
C PHE A 383 -7.78 1.92 -9.59
N ASP A 384 -8.11 0.72 -10.04
CA ASP A 384 -9.41 0.42 -10.65
C ASP A 384 -10.55 0.62 -9.65
N TYR A 385 -10.38 0.04 -8.44
CA TYR A 385 -11.41 0.14 -7.40
C TYR A 385 -11.57 1.56 -6.83
N ALA A 386 -10.51 2.37 -6.78
CA ALA A 386 -10.65 3.79 -6.46
C ALA A 386 -11.44 4.55 -7.54
N PHE A 387 -11.19 4.25 -8.81
CA PHE A 387 -11.96 4.82 -9.93
C PHE A 387 -13.44 4.42 -9.85
N TRP A 388 -13.73 3.13 -9.65
CA TRP A 388 -15.10 2.64 -9.57
C TRP A 388 -15.85 3.13 -8.33
N ALA A 389 -15.18 3.21 -7.17
CA ALA A 389 -15.77 3.78 -5.96
C ALA A 389 -16.20 5.25 -6.19
N ALA A 390 -15.35 6.03 -6.85
CA ALA A 390 -15.67 7.41 -7.20
C ALA A 390 -16.83 7.50 -8.21
N LYS A 391 -16.86 6.64 -9.23
CA LYS A 391 -17.94 6.58 -10.20
C LYS A 391 -19.27 6.26 -9.53
N ILE A 392 -19.30 5.24 -8.70
CA ILE A 392 -20.49 4.86 -7.93
C ILE A 392 -20.97 6.03 -7.06
N ALA A 393 -20.05 6.64 -6.31
CA ALA A 393 -20.40 7.75 -5.41
C ALA A 393 -21.05 8.90 -6.16
N ILE A 394 -20.46 9.31 -7.28
CA ILE A 394 -20.93 10.48 -8.07
C ILE A 394 -22.26 10.17 -8.78
N GLU A 395 -22.36 9.05 -9.48
CA GLU A 395 -23.53 8.75 -10.31
C GLU A 395 -24.76 8.33 -9.49
N HIS A 396 -24.54 7.77 -8.27
CA HIS A 396 -25.62 7.39 -7.37
C HIS A 396 -25.84 8.35 -6.20
N MET A 397 -25.07 9.43 -6.11
CA MET A 397 -25.20 10.43 -5.02
C MET A 397 -25.26 9.75 -3.65
N THR A 398 -24.20 8.99 -3.30
CA THR A 398 -24.11 8.22 -2.06
C THR A 398 -22.65 8.08 -1.61
N PRO A 399 -22.37 8.01 -0.31
CA PRO A 399 -21.03 7.64 0.13
C PRO A 399 -20.73 6.18 -0.21
N VAL A 400 -19.46 5.88 -0.46
CA VAL A 400 -18.93 4.54 -0.78
C VAL A 400 -17.73 4.26 0.11
N VAL A 401 -17.62 3.05 0.66
CA VAL A 401 -16.41 2.59 1.35
C VAL A 401 -15.55 1.79 0.38
N LEU A 402 -14.28 2.16 0.27
CA LEU A 402 -13.25 1.38 -0.42
C LEU A 402 -12.35 0.72 0.63
N LEU A 403 -12.41 -0.61 0.71
CA LEU A 403 -11.56 -1.41 1.58
C LEU A 403 -10.26 -1.79 0.84
N THR A 404 -9.16 -1.49 1.47
CA THR A 404 -7.82 -2.05 1.21
C THR A 404 -7.24 -2.53 2.54
N ASP A 405 -5.96 -2.84 2.60
CA ASP A 405 -5.29 -3.23 3.85
C ASP A 405 -3.81 -2.87 3.82
N GLY A 406 -3.10 -3.11 4.94
CA GLY A 406 -1.69 -2.78 5.08
C GLY A 406 -0.78 -3.50 4.08
N PHE A 407 -1.12 -4.72 3.64
CA PHE A 407 -0.39 -5.40 2.57
C PHE A 407 -0.64 -4.72 1.22
N LEU A 408 -1.90 -4.54 0.84
CA LEU A 408 -2.24 -3.91 -0.44
C LEU A 408 -1.69 -2.49 -0.52
N GLY A 409 -1.85 -1.70 0.54
CA GLY A 409 -1.43 -0.31 0.58
C GLY A 409 0.07 -0.11 0.42
N ASN A 410 0.87 -0.90 1.15
CA ASN A 410 2.33 -0.80 1.20
C ASN A 410 3.04 -1.75 0.23
N GLY A 411 2.41 -2.88 -0.12
CA GLY A 411 2.94 -3.83 -1.09
C GLY A 411 3.02 -3.22 -2.48
N ALA A 412 3.99 -3.69 -3.27
CA ALA A 412 4.20 -3.23 -4.63
C ALA A 412 4.21 -4.39 -5.62
N GLN A 413 3.80 -4.10 -6.84
CA GLN A 413 3.85 -5.03 -7.97
C GLN A 413 4.15 -4.30 -9.28
N PRO A 414 4.65 -4.98 -10.32
CA PRO A 414 4.61 -4.47 -11.68
C PRO A 414 3.16 -4.21 -12.11
N TRP A 415 2.88 -3.00 -12.51
CA TRP A 415 1.55 -2.56 -12.92
C TRP A 415 1.60 -1.99 -14.32
N LYS A 416 0.78 -2.54 -15.22
CA LYS A 416 0.61 -2.03 -16.57
C LYS A 416 -0.12 -0.69 -16.49
N ILE A 417 0.51 0.37 -17.00
CA ILE A 417 -0.09 1.70 -17.00
C ILE A 417 -1.30 1.69 -17.94
N PRO A 418 -2.52 1.88 -17.42
CA PRO A 418 -3.72 1.84 -18.25
C PRO A 418 -3.85 3.10 -19.10
N SER A 419 -4.65 3.02 -20.15
CA SER A 419 -5.10 4.19 -20.89
C SER A 419 -6.40 4.71 -20.29
N LEU A 420 -6.49 6.00 -20.01
CA LEU A 420 -7.76 6.60 -19.57
C LEU A 420 -8.88 6.47 -20.61
N LYS A 421 -8.54 6.19 -21.87
CA LYS A 421 -9.56 5.93 -22.91
C LYS A 421 -10.33 4.65 -22.67
N ASP A 422 -9.74 3.69 -21.95
CA ASP A 422 -10.35 2.40 -21.65
C ASP A 422 -11.32 2.48 -20.46
N TYR A 423 -11.31 3.61 -19.73
CA TYR A 423 -12.22 3.85 -18.61
C TYR A 423 -13.45 4.64 -19.05
N PRO A 424 -14.64 4.27 -18.54
CA PRO A 424 -15.88 4.97 -18.87
C PRO A 424 -15.83 6.41 -18.39
N SER A 425 -16.66 7.28 -18.98
CA SER A 425 -16.95 8.61 -18.44
C SER A 425 -17.69 8.48 -17.10
N ILE A 426 -17.52 9.48 -16.25
CA ILE A 426 -18.28 9.65 -15.03
C ILE A 426 -19.13 10.91 -15.24
N THR A 427 -20.44 10.79 -15.13
CA THR A 427 -21.37 11.88 -15.47
C THR A 427 -22.09 12.38 -14.22
N PRO A 428 -21.61 13.46 -13.59
CA PRO A 428 -22.32 14.12 -12.48
C PRO A 428 -23.67 14.67 -12.97
N ARG A 429 -24.74 14.45 -12.22
CA ARG A 429 -26.08 14.97 -12.52
C ARG A 429 -26.28 16.30 -11.82
N VAL A 430 -25.61 17.34 -12.29
CA VAL A 430 -25.67 18.70 -11.70
C VAL A 430 -26.93 19.44 -12.18
N ALA A 431 -27.72 19.92 -11.23
CA ALA A 431 -28.88 20.78 -11.50
C ALA A 431 -28.42 22.17 -11.95
N LYS A 432 -29.16 22.79 -12.88
CA LYS A 432 -28.87 24.09 -13.49
C LYS A 432 -29.95 25.12 -13.17
N GLU A 433 -29.59 26.39 -13.29
CA GLU A 433 -30.58 27.46 -13.23
C GLU A 433 -31.72 27.23 -14.24
N GLY A 434 -32.95 27.31 -13.76
CA GLY A 434 -34.15 27.08 -14.56
C GLY A 434 -34.70 25.65 -14.54
N ASP A 435 -33.98 24.68 -13.93
CA ASP A 435 -34.53 23.34 -13.73
C ASP A 435 -35.69 23.39 -12.71
N ASP A 436 -36.73 22.52 -12.89
CA ASP A 436 -37.73 22.24 -11.85
C ASP A 436 -37.10 21.36 -10.76
N TYR A 437 -36.21 21.99 -10.00
CA TYR A 437 -35.39 21.29 -9.02
C TYR A 437 -36.16 21.03 -7.72
N LYS A 438 -36.15 19.76 -7.30
CA LYS A 438 -36.58 19.34 -5.97
C LYS A 438 -35.50 18.51 -5.31
N PRO A 439 -35.11 18.83 -4.06
CA PRO A 439 -33.90 18.29 -3.44
C PRO A 439 -33.79 16.77 -3.41
N TYR A 440 -34.91 16.07 -3.29
CA TYR A 440 -34.97 14.61 -3.24
C TYR A 440 -35.81 13.98 -4.38
N ALA A 441 -36.06 14.72 -5.46
CA ALA A 441 -36.54 14.12 -6.70
C ALA A 441 -35.44 13.21 -7.26
N ARG A 442 -35.78 11.95 -7.50
CA ARG A 442 -34.83 10.91 -7.87
C ARG A 442 -35.05 10.46 -9.30
N ASP A 443 -33.95 10.10 -9.92
CA ASP A 443 -33.95 9.37 -11.17
C ASP A 443 -34.63 8.00 -11.00
N PRO A 444 -35.53 7.59 -11.87
CA PRO A 444 -36.28 6.33 -11.71
C PRO A 444 -35.38 5.07 -11.86
N GLU A 445 -34.28 5.18 -12.61
CA GLU A 445 -33.38 4.05 -12.85
C GLU A 445 -32.35 3.89 -11.73
N THR A 446 -31.65 4.97 -11.38
CA THR A 446 -30.55 4.97 -10.41
C THR A 446 -30.97 5.32 -8.98
N LEU A 447 -32.15 5.89 -8.79
CA LEU A 447 -32.63 6.51 -7.55
C LEU A 447 -31.71 7.61 -7.01
N ALA A 448 -30.79 8.12 -7.83
CA ALA A 448 -29.95 9.26 -7.49
C ALA A 448 -30.72 10.57 -7.62
N ARG A 449 -30.53 11.48 -6.65
CA ARG A 449 -31.01 12.85 -6.75
C ARG A 449 -30.10 13.71 -7.63
N MET A 450 -30.58 14.86 -8.09
CA MET A 450 -29.71 15.83 -8.74
C MET A 450 -28.82 16.55 -7.72
N TRP A 451 -27.62 16.92 -8.16
CA TRP A 451 -26.64 17.63 -7.35
C TRP A 451 -26.77 19.13 -7.59
N ALA A 452 -27.44 19.84 -6.69
CA ALA A 452 -27.51 21.29 -6.76
C ALA A 452 -26.32 21.93 -6.02
N LEU A 453 -25.60 22.78 -6.70
CA LEU A 453 -24.43 23.44 -6.15
C LEU A 453 -24.82 24.77 -5.49
N PRO A 454 -24.29 25.12 -4.32
CA PRO A 454 -24.53 26.39 -3.65
C PRO A 454 -24.21 27.57 -4.55
N GLY A 455 -25.11 28.59 -4.54
CA GLY A 455 -24.97 29.78 -5.37
C GLY A 455 -25.64 29.68 -6.73
N THR A 456 -26.19 28.53 -7.13
CA THR A 456 -27.01 28.42 -8.34
C THR A 456 -28.39 29.02 -8.07
N LYS A 457 -28.75 30.05 -8.82
CA LYS A 457 -30.00 30.79 -8.65
C LYS A 457 -31.22 29.89 -8.89
N GLY A 458 -32.20 29.97 -7.98
CA GLY A 458 -33.42 29.18 -8.04
C GLY A 458 -33.30 27.74 -7.56
N LEU A 459 -32.11 27.33 -7.06
CA LEU A 459 -31.86 26.02 -6.51
C LEU A 459 -31.61 26.03 -4.99
N GLU A 460 -32.06 27.11 -4.32
CA GLU A 460 -31.92 27.26 -2.87
C GLU A 460 -32.70 26.16 -2.16
N HIS A 461 -32.00 25.40 -1.32
CA HIS A 461 -32.58 24.25 -0.61
C HIS A 461 -31.86 23.96 0.68
N ARG A 462 -32.44 23.10 1.50
CA ARG A 462 -31.86 22.61 2.75
C ARG A 462 -31.52 21.14 2.60
N ILE A 463 -30.30 20.76 2.99
CA ILE A 463 -29.92 19.38 3.26
C ILE A 463 -29.35 19.28 4.68
N GLY A 464 -29.28 18.08 5.22
CA GLY A 464 -28.71 17.82 6.57
C GLY A 464 -29.16 16.48 7.11
N GLY A 465 -28.81 16.20 8.36
CA GLY A 465 -29.03 14.90 9.01
C GLY A 465 -30.48 14.64 9.48
N LEU A 466 -31.35 15.64 9.56
CA LEU A 466 -32.75 15.41 9.90
C LEU A 466 -33.49 14.75 8.74
N GLU A 467 -34.50 13.94 9.03
CA GLU A 467 -35.32 13.31 8.01
C GLU A 467 -36.06 14.36 7.15
N LYS A 468 -36.21 14.09 5.88
CA LYS A 468 -36.78 14.98 4.88
C LYS A 468 -38.01 14.38 4.24
N VAL A 469 -38.94 15.24 3.86
CA VAL A 469 -40.08 14.86 2.99
C VAL A 469 -39.51 14.34 1.67
N ASN A 470 -40.01 13.19 1.26
CA ASN A 470 -39.69 12.63 -0.06
C ASN A 470 -39.99 13.66 -1.16
N VAL A 471 -39.12 13.81 -2.12
CA VAL A 471 -39.14 14.76 -3.26
C VAL A 471 -38.86 16.20 -2.84
N THR A 472 -39.62 16.81 -1.95
CA THR A 472 -39.59 18.29 -1.70
C THR A 472 -38.50 18.70 -0.71
N GLY A 473 -38.13 17.84 0.25
CA GLY A 473 -36.98 18.04 1.11
C GLY A 473 -37.20 18.90 2.35
N GLU A 474 -38.44 19.23 2.72
CA GLU A 474 -38.76 19.82 4.01
C GLU A 474 -38.49 18.84 5.16
N ILE A 475 -38.24 19.32 6.37
CA ILE A 475 -38.07 18.47 7.54
C ILE A 475 -39.39 17.71 7.81
N SER A 476 -39.29 16.40 8.05
CA SER A 476 -40.43 15.54 8.30
C SER A 476 -40.26 14.73 9.59
N TYR A 477 -41.36 14.62 10.36
CA TYR A 477 -41.48 13.74 11.51
C TYR A 477 -42.58 12.67 11.29
N VAL A 478 -43.03 12.52 10.05
CA VAL A 478 -44.09 11.60 9.66
C VAL A 478 -43.50 10.19 9.51
N PRO A 479 -44.00 9.18 10.28
CA PRO A 479 -43.43 7.81 10.26
C PRO A 479 -43.48 7.16 8.88
N GLU A 480 -44.56 7.32 8.13
CA GLU A 480 -44.74 6.75 6.79
C GLU A 480 -43.74 7.34 5.79
N ASN A 481 -43.43 8.65 5.91
CA ASN A 481 -42.39 9.25 5.09
C ASN A 481 -40.99 8.75 5.46
N HIS A 482 -40.72 8.52 6.73
CA HIS A 482 -39.46 7.92 7.18
C HIS A 482 -39.25 6.53 6.57
N GLN A 483 -40.29 5.69 6.57
CA GLN A 483 -40.23 4.37 5.93
C GLN A 483 -39.93 4.49 4.42
N ILE A 484 -40.63 5.38 3.71
CA ILE A 484 -40.40 5.62 2.28
C ILE A 484 -38.94 6.04 2.04
N MET A 485 -38.41 6.95 2.82
CA MET A 485 -37.03 7.42 2.63
C MET A 485 -35.99 6.34 2.97
N THR A 486 -36.26 5.49 3.95
CA THR A 486 -35.43 4.32 4.29
C THR A 486 -35.40 3.31 3.14
N ASP A 487 -36.59 2.93 2.65
CA ASP A 487 -36.74 2.00 1.52
C ASP A 487 -36.03 2.53 0.24
N LEU A 488 -36.13 3.82 -0.04
CA LEU A 488 -35.48 4.44 -1.20
C LEU A 488 -33.95 4.45 -1.09
N ARG A 489 -33.40 4.68 0.12
CA ARG A 489 -31.94 4.60 0.36
C ARG A 489 -31.42 3.18 0.19
N ASP A 490 -32.16 2.19 0.70
CA ASP A 490 -31.81 0.77 0.55
C ASP A 490 -31.90 0.33 -0.91
N ALA A 491 -33.02 0.63 -1.57
CA ALA A 491 -33.22 0.32 -2.99
C ALA A 491 -32.16 0.96 -3.90
N LYS A 492 -31.69 2.18 -3.59
CA LYS A 492 -30.60 2.83 -4.32
C LYS A 492 -29.31 1.98 -4.24
N VAL A 493 -28.94 1.53 -3.05
CA VAL A 493 -27.74 0.70 -2.87
C VAL A 493 -27.93 -0.67 -3.54
N ALA A 494 -29.11 -1.28 -3.43
CA ALA A 494 -29.41 -2.54 -4.11
C ALA A 494 -29.28 -2.45 -5.64
N LYS A 495 -29.72 -1.36 -6.26
CA LYS A 495 -29.56 -1.13 -7.72
C LYS A 495 -28.08 -1.01 -8.15
N ILE A 496 -27.18 -0.59 -7.27
CA ILE A 496 -25.73 -0.54 -7.57
C ILE A 496 -25.18 -1.95 -7.81
N ALA A 497 -25.73 -2.98 -7.17
CA ALA A 497 -25.33 -4.36 -7.41
C ALA A 497 -25.56 -4.81 -8.85
N ASP A 498 -26.56 -4.24 -9.53
CA ASP A 498 -26.87 -4.53 -10.95
C ASP A 498 -25.78 -4.03 -11.91
N LEU A 499 -24.92 -3.09 -11.47
CA LEU A 499 -23.76 -2.65 -12.25
C LEU A 499 -22.71 -3.75 -12.43
N SER A 500 -22.87 -4.87 -11.72
CA SER A 500 -22.06 -6.09 -11.88
C SER A 500 -20.55 -5.81 -11.91
N LEU A 501 -20.04 -5.18 -10.85
CA LEU A 501 -18.60 -4.98 -10.68
C LEU A 501 -17.81 -6.29 -10.74
N ILE A 502 -18.46 -7.43 -10.48
CA ILE A 502 -17.93 -8.78 -10.66
C ILE A 502 -17.50 -9.01 -12.11
N HIS A 503 -18.24 -8.52 -13.10
CA HIS A 503 -17.87 -8.66 -14.52
C HIS A 503 -16.75 -7.74 -14.96
N ILE A 504 -16.39 -6.73 -14.15
CA ILE A 504 -15.28 -5.82 -14.40
C ILE A 504 -13.95 -6.43 -13.91
N SER A 505 -14.03 -7.31 -12.93
CA SER A 505 -12.85 -7.94 -12.31
C SER A 505 -12.63 -9.40 -12.69
N GLU A 506 -13.57 -10.04 -13.40
CA GLU A 506 -13.35 -11.39 -13.89
C GLU A 506 -12.29 -11.38 -15.01
N PRO A 507 -11.19 -12.12 -14.83
CA PRO A 507 -10.33 -12.37 -15.97
C PRO A 507 -11.18 -13.14 -16.99
N THR A 508 -11.29 -12.59 -18.18
CA THR A 508 -11.78 -13.35 -19.34
C THR A 508 -11.10 -14.72 -19.34
N ARG A 509 -11.90 -15.76 -19.23
CA ARG A 509 -11.47 -17.16 -19.28
C ARG A 509 -10.68 -17.45 -20.55
#